data_6f0ffba357c78ba61343c6b19d5a7b74
#
_entry.id   6f0ffba357c78ba61343c6b19d5a7b74
#
_cell.length_a   1.000
_cell.length_b   1.000
_cell.length_c   1.000
_cell.angle_alpha   90.00
_cell.angle_beta   90.00
_cell.angle_gamma   90.00
#
_symmetry.space_group_name_H-M   'P 1'
#
loop_
_entity.id
_entity.type
_entity.pdbx_description
1 polymer ?
#
loop_
_entity_poly.entity_id
_entity_poly.type
_entity_poly.pdbx_seq_one_letter_code
_entity_poly.pdbx_strand_id
1 'polypeptide(L)'
;VTRELEDGAKLLRGYLTFTVMGSNANSVQTAANDLKSFYLESRVKVADDSFIVFPSFMSCLPMCNDPKTIFDLDRSEVVSNTGAAHMTPIFGPWKGNTDRPVLSLVSREGQLMGLDIFKTSASYNMVIGATSGAGKSFWTAYLINNYLGAGPRSNNLVHYRSTFKHFLENEYPDDDPDGAQVFVVDVGRSYQGIAEQYTNSQFIDFGKTPDFTLNPFAFLTDITVNDDVFNEAPEFTGESTSNDAEKDKVAQTIMVLNQLKIMASEKGLIDDYQQSVMLQLIAEEYQESRKSGRTGSITGFALRCKKHEDKRIKDIGEQLGAWCEGGIYGHRFTDTLPPINFDSRFIVLELEELKGTPHLQTVVLMSIIQAAQHAMFIKKDGRRRLFILDEAWEYIRPDNSSGAGNQSNQFFSSFLEAAWRRFRKTNCAGICITQSFEDYFTSSVGRALTANSPWKIIMKQEKESIEAMKANKYFSTSDAEYERMKNI
;
A
#
# COMPACT_ATOMS: atom_id res chain seq x y z
N VAL A 1 -40.04 -15.40 11.26
CA VAL A 1 -40.25 -16.30 12.44
C VAL A 1 -40.69 -17.70 11.98
N THR A 2 -41.81 -17.84 11.23
CA THR A 2 -42.34 -19.19 10.85
C THR A 2 -41.28 -19.98 10.04
N ARG A 3 -40.62 -19.37 9.06
CA ARG A 3 -39.60 -19.99 8.24
C ARG A 3 -38.33 -20.39 9.04
N GLU A 4 -37.96 -19.51 9.98
CA GLU A 4 -36.81 -19.79 10.86
C GLU A 4 -37.07 -20.92 11.83
N LEU A 5 -38.34 -21.11 12.27
CA LEU A 5 -38.74 -22.25 13.11
C LEU A 5 -38.70 -23.58 12.34
N GLU A 6 -39.08 -23.56 11.07
CA GLU A 6 -38.95 -24.73 10.17
C GLU A 6 -37.47 -25.11 9.98
N ASP A 7 -36.56 -24.12 10.00
CA ASP A 7 -35.11 -24.29 9.94
C ASP A 7 -34.49 -24.70 11.31
N GLY A 8 -35.29 -24.91 12.34
CA GLY A 8 -34.83 -25.37 13.66
C GLY A 8 -34.47 -24.25 14.66
N ALA A 9 -34.86 -23.00 14.39
CA ALA A 9 -34.69 -21.92 15.35
C ALA A 9 -35.56 -22.15 16.62
N LYS A 10 -35.08 -21.64 17.76
CA LYS A 10 -35.77 -21.69 19.05
C LYS A 10 -36.40 -20.34 19.36
N LEU A 11 -37.54 -20.37 20.03
CA LEU A 11 -38.19 -19.16 20.57
C LEU A 11 -37.63 -18.84 21.94
N LEU A 12 -37.32 -17.55 22.12
CA LEU A 12 -36.87 -16.98 23.39
C LEU A 12 -37.79 -15.83 23.77
N ARG A 13 -37.88 -15.51 25.07
CA ARG A 13 -38.42 -14.26 25.54
C ARG A 13 -37.29 -13.27 25.80
N GLY A 14 -37.38 -12.08 25.24
CA GLY A 14 -36.38 -11.05 25.39
C GLY A 14 -36.98 -9.66 25.27
N TYR A 15 -36.30 -8.68 25.82
CA TYR A 15 -36.59 -7.26 25.61
C TYR A 15 -35.28 -6.49 25.55
N LEU A 16 -35.33 -5.33 24.89
CA LEU A 16 -34.18 -4.44 24.75
C LEU A 16 -34.59 -3.09 25.39
N THR A 17 -33.77 -2.62 26.31
CA THR A 17 -33.93 -1.31 26.94
C THR A 17 -32.75 -0.41 26.66
N PHE A 18 -33.03 0.87 26.49
CA PHE A 18 -32.06 1.92 26.34
C PHE A 18 -32.18 2.90 27.48
N THR A 19 -31.11 3.16 28.20
CA THR A 19 -31.03 4.19 29.20
C THR A 19 -30.33 5.42 28.61
N VAL A 20 -31.08 6.50 28.46
CA VAL A 20 -30.57 7.78 27.98
C VAL A 20 -30.27 8.68 29.18
N MET A 21 -29.04 9.18 29.24
CA MET A 21 -28.56 10.07 30.28
C MET A 21 -28.11 11.40 29.69
N GLY A 22 -28.29 12.49 30.41
CA GLY A 22 -27.89 13.82 29.99
C GLY A 22 -27.73 14.79 31.14
N SER A 23 -27.16 15.94 30.91
CA SER A 23 -26.91 17.00 31.92
C SER A 23 -28.17 17.76 32.34
N ASN A 24 -29.21 17.72 31.52
CA ASN A 24 -30.50 18.37 31.78
C ASN A 24 -31.62 17.67 31.02
N ALA A 25 -32.88 17.96 31.43
CA ALA A 25 -34.06 17.32 30.85
C ALA A 25 -34.19 17.51 29.33
N ASN A 26 -33.83 18.67 28.81
CA ASN A 26 -33.92 18.95 27.37
C ASN A 26 -32.94 18.09 26.58
N SER A 27 -31.72 17.93 27.06
CA SER A 27 -30.70 17.08 26.39
C SER A 27 -31.12 15.61 26.39
N VAL A 28 -31.71 15.12 27.47
CA VAL A 28 -32.26 13.76 27.56
C VAL A 28 -33.39 13.56 26.56
N GLN A 29 -34.32 14.52 26.49
CA GLN A 29 -35.48 14.44 25.58
C GLN A 29 -35.02 14.45 24.11
N THR A 30 -34.07 15.31 23.76
CA THR A 30 -33.49 15.34 22.39
C THR A 30 -32.87 14.02 22.04
N ALA A 31 -31.96 13.50 22.88
CA ALA A 31 -31.29 12.23 22.64
C ALA A 31 -32.28 11.04 22.59
N ALA A 32 -33.33 11.05 23.40
CA ALA A 32 -34.38 10.03 23.34
C ALA A 32 -35.16 10.08 22.02
N ASN A 33 -35.46 11.28 21.52
CA ASN A 33 -36.13 11.44 20.23
C ASN A 33 -35.24 11.02 19.05
N ASP A 34 -33.98 11.37 19.10
CA ASP A 34 -33.00 10.94 18.07
C ASP A 34 -32.88 9.42 18.04
N LEU A 35 -32.77 8.77 19.20
CA LEU A 35 -32.75 7.33 19.32
C LEU A 35 -34.01 6.67 18.75
N LYS A 36 -35.18 7.20 19.07
CA LYS A 36 -36.45 6.71 18.52
C LYS A 36 -36.52 6.85 17.01
N SER A 37 -36.07 7.98 16.47
CA SER A 37 -36.01 8.23 15.01
C SER A 37 -35.10 7.26 14.32
N PHE A 38 -33.91 7.01 14.86
CA PHE A 38 -32.93 6.05 14.34
C PHE A 38 -33.50 4.63 14.25
N TYR A 39 -34.15 4.15 15.33
CA TYR A 39 -34.72 2.81 15.31
C TYR A 39 -35.98 2.71 14.43
N LEU A 40 -36.74 3.80 14.31
CA LEU A 40 -37.92 3.87 13.43
C LEU A 40 -37.56 3.69 11.96
N GLU A 41 -36.43 4.24 11.52
CA GLU A 41 -35.88 4.00 10.18
C GLU A 41 -35.62 2.50 9.92
N SER A 42 -35.19 1.79 10.95
CA SER A 42 -35.03 0.33 10.92
C SER A 42 -36.32 -0.46 11.15
N ARG A 43 -37.47 0.21 11.17
CA ARG A 43 -38.82 -0.34 11.46
C ARG A 43 -38.95 -0.96 12.84
N VAL A 44 -38.13 -0.55 13.81
CA VAL A 44 -38.23 -0.94 15.21
C VAL A 44 -38.87 0.23 15.99
N LYS A 45 -39.99 -0.04 16.62
CA LYS A 45 -40.69 0.96 17.45
C LYS A 45 -40.13 0.93 18.86
N VAL A 46 -39.56 2.04 19.30
CA VAL A 46 -39.08 2.23 20.67
C VAL A 46 -40.09 3.09 21.42
N ALA A 47 -40.50 2.68 22.60
CA ALA A 47 -41.47 3.39 23.45
C ALA A 47 -40.80 3.86 24.76
N ASP A 48 -41.29 4.96 25.31
CA ASP A 48 -40.86 5.44 26.62
C ASP A 48 -41.51 4.63 27.74
N ASP A 49 -40.71 4.22 28.72
CA ASP A 49 -41.22 3.73 29.99
C ASP A 49 -41.58 4.92 30.92
N SER A 50 -42.85 5.13 31.18
CA SER A 50 -43.32 6.33 31.89
C SER A 50 -43.48 6.12 33.39
N PHE A 51 -44.05 5.02 33.84
CA PHE A 51 -44.42 4.84 35.25
C PHE A 51 -43.52 3.87 36.02
N ILE A 52 -42.76 3.06 35.33
CA ILE A 52 -41.89 2.04 35.92
C ILE A 52 -40.42 2.25 35.60
N VAL A 53 -40.04 3.53 35.44
CA VAL A 53 -38.67 3.93 35.04
C VAL A 53 -37.61 3.38 35.98
N PHE A 54 -37.84 3.46 37.29
CA PHE A 54 -36.87 3.01 38.28
C PHE A 54 -36.70 1.49 38.31
N PRO A 55 -37.75 0.66 38.37
CA PRO A 55 -37.59 -0.79 38.23
C PRO A 55 -36.98 -1.21 36.93
N SER A 56 -37.35 -0.60 35.79
CA SER A 56 -36.76 -0.85 34.47
C SER A 56 -35.26 -0.51 34.45
N PHE A 57 -34.89 0.64 35.03
CA PHE A 57 -33.48 1.02 35.15
C PHE A 57 -32.68 0.05 36.02
N MET A 58 -33.21 -0.34 37.16
CA MET A 58 -32.58 -1.30 38.07
C MET A 58 -32.33 -2.64 37.37
N SER A 59 -33.27 -3.12 36.56
CA SER A 59 -33.12 -4.37 35.82
C SER A 59 -32.02 -4.33 34.74
N CYS A 60 -31.58 -3.15 34.33
CA CYS A 60 -30.47 -2.97 33.37
C CYS A 60 -29.08 -3.00 34.04
N LEU A 61 -29.03 -2.86 35.36
CA LEU A 61 -27.73 -2.88 36.06
C LEU A 61 -27.13 -4.30 36.15
N PRO A 62 -25.80 -4.42 36.11
CA PRO A 62 -25.15 -5.70 36.30
C PRO A 62 -25.60 -6.37 37.62
N MET A 63 -25.91 -7.66 37.60
CA MET A 63 -26.32 -8.48 38.72
C MET A 63 -27.71 -8.11 39.34
N CYS A 64 -28.45 -7.14 38.81
CA CYS A 64 -29.78 -6.77 39.25
C CYS A 64 -30.89 -7.39 38.39
N ASN A 65 -30.54 -8.33 37.53
CA ASN A 65 -31.43 -8.97 36.59
C ASN A 65 -32.06 -10.23 37.22
N ASP A 66 -33.23 -10.05 37.88
CA ASP A 66 -33.98 -11.15 38.47
C ASP A 66 -35.09 -11.62 37.51
N PRO A 67 -35.18 -12.94 37.19
CA PRO A 67 -36.17 -13.48 36.27
C PRO A 67 -37.63 -13.14 36.66
N LYS A 68 -37.93 -13.03 37.98
CA LYS A 68 -39.25 -12.69 38.45
C LYS A 68 -39.56 -11.20 38.15
N THR A 69 -38.64 -10.31 38.42
CA THR A 69 -38.77 -8.89 38.11
C THR A 69 -38.99 -8.68 36.62
N ILE A 70 -38.25 -9.37 35.77
CA ILE A 70 -38.42 -9.29 34.33
C ILE A 70 -39.81 -9.73 33.89
N PHE A 71 -40.32 -10.80 34.49
CA PHE A 71 -41.65 -11.30 34.21
C PHE A 71 -42.74 -10.31 34.67
N ASP A 72 -42.58 -9.74 35.86
CA ASP A 72 -43.52 -8.77 36.45
C ASP A 72 -43.55 -7.42 35.69
N LEU A 73 -42.44 -7.05 35.04
CA LEU A 73 -42.39 -5.84 34.19
C LEU A 73 -43.21 -5.98 32.91
N ASP A 74 -43.52 -7.19 32.49
CA ASP A 74 -44.27 -7.54 31.25
C ASP A 74 -43.84 -6.77 30.00
N ARG A 75 -42.53 -6.69 29.79
CA ARG A 75 -41.88 -6.02 28.62
C ARG A 75 -41.31 -7.00 27.63
N SER A 76 -41.33 -8.29 27.96
CA SER A 76 -40.69 -9.32 27.12
C SER A 76 -41.56 -9.70 25.93
N GLU A 77 -40.95 -9.68 24.74
CA GLU A 77 -41.52 -10.16 23.48
C GLU A 77 -40.95 -11.51 23.11
N VAL A 78 -41.69 -12.27 22.29
CA VAL A 78 -41.22 -13.54 21.77
C VAL A 78 -40.39 -13.29 20.50
N VAL A 79 -39.12 -13.66 20.54
CA VAL A 79 -38.18 -13.52 19.44
C VAL A 79 -37.51 -14.86 19.09
N SER A 80 -37.09 -15.06 17.84
CA SER A 80 -36.27 -16.21 17.51
C SER A 80 -34.86 -16.06 18.10
N ASN A 81 -34.15 -17.17 18.33
CA ASN A 81 -32.76 -17.12 18.80
C ASN A 81 -31.85 -16.35 17.83
N THR A 82 -32.10 -16.40 16.53
CA THR A 82 -31.43 -15.61 15.51
C THR A 82 -31.74 -14.11 15.66
N GLY A 83 -33.00 -13.76 15.83
CA GLY A 83 -33.43 -12.38 16.11
C GLY A 83 -32.85 -11.84 17.44
N ALA A 84 -32.85 -12.65 18.50
CA ALA A 84 -32.24 -12.30 19.78
C ALA A 84 -30.72 -12.09 19.65
N ALA A 85 -30.01 -12.91 18.86
CA ALA A 85 -28.59 -12.73 18.61
C ALA A 85 -28.28 -11.39 17.94
N HIS A 86 -29.10 -10.95 16.97
CA HIS A 86 -28.95 -9.64 16.33
C HIS A 86 -29.26 -8.46 17.28
N MET A 87 -30.10 -8.66 18.28
CA MET A 87 -30.43 -7.64 19.29
C MET A 87 -29.42 -7.56 20.45
N THR A 88 -28.63 -8.61 20.64
CA THR A 88 -27.67 -8.66 21.75
C THR A 88 -26.47 -7.76 21.46
N PRO A 89 -26.07 -6.85 22.35
CA PRO A 89 -24.93 -5.94 22.15
C PRO A 89 -23.59 -6.64 22.36
N ILE A 90 -23.40 -7.78 21.71
CA ILE A 90 -22.16 -8.54 21.70
C ILE A 90 -21.25 -8.16 20.52
N PHE A 91 -21.75 -7.36 19.59
CA PHE A 91 -20.98 -6.85 18.47
C PHE A 91 -20.17 -5.64 18.97
N GLY A 92 -18.90 -5.82 19.03
CA GLY A 92 -17.93 -4.76 19.31
C GLY A 92 -17.21 -4.32 18.03
N PRO A 93 -16.44 -3.25 18.09
CA PRO A 93 -15.56 -2.86 17.01
C PRO A 93 -14.57 -4.00 16.69
N TRP A 94 -14.08 -3.98 15.47
CA TRP A 94 -13.10 -4.96 15.03
C TRP A 94 -11.86 -4.94 15.92
N LYS A 95 -11.41 -6.10 16.39
CA LYS A 95 -10.26 -6.24 17.30
C LYS A 95 -8.92 -6.27 16.58
N GLY A 96 -8.94 -6.23 15.26
CA GLY A 96 -7.73 -6.42 14.46
C GLY A 96 -7.64 -7.83 13.89
N ASN A 97 -6.50 -8.16 13.31
CA ASN A 97 -6.24 -9.42 12.62
C ASN A 97 -5.21 -10.31 13.32
N THR A 98 -4.71 -9.90 14.47
CA THR A 98 -3.67 -10.63 15.18
C THR A 98 -3.69 -10.34 16.69
N ASP A 99 -3.32 -11.36 17.48
CA ASP A 99 -3.07 -11.24 18.92
C ASP A 99 -1.65 -10.72 19.22
N ARG A 100 -0.79 -10.68 18.20
CA ARG A 100 0.58 -10.14 18.28
C ARG A 100 0.73 -8.95 17.33
N PRO A 101 0.20 -7.77 17.69
CA PRO A 101 0.16 -6.64 16.81
C PRO A 101 1.55 -6.00 16.61
N VAL A 102 1.83 -5.62 15.36
CA VAL A 102 2.88 -4.65 15.06
C VAL A 102 2.35 -3.23 15.27
N LEU A 103 1.09 -2.99 14.90
CA LEU A 103 0.41 -1.71 15.08
C LEU A 103 -0.71 -1.88 16.10
N SER A 104 -0.70 -1.06 17.14
CA SER A 104 -1.74 -0.99 18.15
C SER A 104 -2.57 0.27 17.96
N LEU A 105 -3.85 0.09 17.68
CA LEU A 105 -4.80 1.16 17.44
C LEU A 105 -5.91 1.11 18.47
N VAL A 106 -6.64 2.21 18.62
CA VAL A 106 -7.80 2.29 19.51
C VAL A 106 -9.00 2.71 18.67
N SER A 107 -10.10 1.96 18.77
CA SER A 107 -11.35 2.36 18.14
C SER A 107 -11.96 3.58 18.86
N ARG A 108 -12.97 4.20 18.27
CA ARG A 108 -13.70 5.31 18.90
C ARG A 108 -14.38 4.91 20.20
N GLU A 109 -14.75 3.64 20.31
CA GLU A 109 -15.39 3.06 21.50
C GLU A 109 -14.37 2.63 22.57
N GLY A 110 -13.05 2.90 22.35
CA GLY A 110 -11.98 2.55 23.29
C GLY A 110 -11.48 1.10 23.16
N GLN A 111 -11.92 0.33 22.15
CA GLN A 111 -11.44 -1.03 21.92
C GLN A 111 -10.03 -0.99 21.33
N LEU A 112 -9.11 -1.72 21.95
CA LEU A 112 -7.79 -1.97 21.38
C LEU A 112 -7.90 -2.87 20.15
N MET A 113 -7.24 -2.45 19.07
CA MET A 113 -7.17 -3.18 17.80
C MET A 113 -5.72 -3.51 17.48
N GLY A 114 -5.45 -4.79 17.31
CA GLY A 114 -4.13 -5.29 16.94
C GLY A 114 -4.03 -5.51 15.43
N LEU A 115 -3.11 -4.83 14.76
CA LEU A 115 -2.94 -4.92 13.32
C LEU A 115 -1.52 -5.37 12.94
N ASP A 116 -1.43 -6.32 12.04
CA ASP A 116 -0.24 -6.66 11.28
C ASP A 116 -0.62 -6.84 9.81
N ILE A 117 -0.12 -5.96 8.93
CA ILE A 117 -0.48 -5.99 7.51
C ILE A 117 -0.02 -7.27 6.80
N PHE A 118 0.96 -7.97 7.35
CA PHE A 118 1.45 -9.25 6.81
C PHE A 118 0.63 -10.47 7.26
N LYS A 119 -0.27 -10.33 8.22
CA LYS A 119 -1.18 -11.40 8.67
C LYS A 119 -2.46 -11.41 7.84
N THR A 120 -2.33 -11.70 6.55
CA THR A 120 -3.44 -11.83 5.59
C THR A 120 -3.15 -12.93 4.58
N SER A 121 -4.20 -13.56 4.06
CA SER A 121 -4.12 -14.51 2.94
C SER A 121 -4.01 -13.82 1.57
N ALA A 122 -4.32 -12.53 1.51
CA ALA A 122 -4.23 -11.71 0.31
C ALA A 122 -2.83 -11.08 0.14
N SER A 123 -2.69 -10.09 -0.73
CA SER A 123 -1.47 -9.27 -0.81
C SER A 123 -1.31 -8.40 0.44
N TYR A 124 -0.09 -7.95 0.71
CA TYR A 124 0.21 -7.11 1.87
C TYR A 124 0.09 -5.61 1.57
N ASN A 125 -0.25 -5.28 0.33
CA ASN A 125 -0.26 -3.92 -0.17
C ASN A 125 -1.32 -3.05 0.51
N MET A 126 -1.03 -1.74 0.58
CA MET A 126 -1.86 -0.75 1.23
C MET A 126 -1.98 0.52 0.39
N VAL A 127 -3.14 1.13 0.40
CA VAL A 127 -3.37 2.48 -0.14
C VAL A 127 -3.87 3.40 0.96
N ILE A 128 -3.33 4.62 1.00
CA ILE A 128 -3.65 5.62 2.00
C ILE A 128 -4.06 6.91 1.30
N GLY A 129 -5.23 7.44 1.65
CA GLY A 129 -5.69 8.75 1.20
C GLY A 129 -5.92 9.68 2.39
N ALA A 130 -5.28 10.86 2.38
CA ALA A 130 -5.33 11.80 3.49
C ALA A 130 -5.09 13.23 3.02
N THR A 131 -6.01 14.16 3.31
CA THR A 131 -5.81 15.57 3.00
C THR A 131 -4.60 16.16 3.73
N SER A 132 -4.08 17.28 3.25
CA SER A 132 -3.00 17.98 3.93
C SER A 132 -3.40 18.29 5.38
N GLY A 133 -2.49 18.05 6.33
CA GLY A 133 -2.75 18.25 7.76
C GLY A 133 -3.60 17.17 8.44
N ALA A 134 -4.06 16.14 7.73
CA ALA A 134 -4.83 15.04 8.31
C ALA A 134 -3.97 14.02 9.11
N GLY A 135 -2.68 14.26 9.27
CA GLY A 135 -1.77 13.37 10.01
C GLY A 135 -1.13 12.26 9.16
N LYS A 136 -1.15 12.40 7.83
CA LYS A 136 -0.55 11.44 6.88
C LYS A 136 0.88 11.05 7.27
N SER A 137 1.78 12.02 7.38
CA SER A 137 3.19 11.78 7.72
C SER A 137 3.36 11.20 9.13
N PHE A 138 2.51 11.59 10.09
CA PHE A 138 2.51 11.00 11.43
C PHE A 138 2.13 9.52 11.41
N TRP A 139 1.06 9.17 10.69
CA TRP A 139 0.62 7.78 10.53
C TRP A 139 1.70 6.94 9.83
N THR A 140 2.30 7.47 8.77
CA THR A 140 3.37 6.76 8.05
C THR A 140 4.61 6.59 8.94
N ALA A 141 4.99 7.62 9.71
CA ALA A 141 6.06 7.53 10.69
C ALA A 141 5.78 6.46 11.76
N TYR A 142 4.55 6.42 12.28
CA TYR A 142 4.11 5.40 13.23
C TYR A 142 4.25 3.99 12.64
N LEU A 143 3.79 3.80 11.41
CA LEU A 143 3.91 2.53 10.69
C LEU A 143 5.39 2.13 10.49
N ILE A 144 6.22 3.05 9.99
CA ILE A 144 7.66 2.83 9.77
C ILE A 144 8.34 2.41 11.09
N ASN A 145 8.16 3.19 12.15
CA ASN A 145 8.82 2.94 13.42
C ASN A 145 8.43 1.59 14.03
N ASN A 146 7.16 1.21 13.94
CA ASN A 146 6.70 -0.08 14.46
C ASN A 146 7.27 -1.25 13.65
N TYR A 147 7.30 -1.18 12.33
CA TYR A 147 7.85 -2.25 11.51
C TYR A 147 9.38 -2.34 11.61
N LEU A 148 10.11 -1.24 11.70
CA LEU A 148 11.55 -1.24 11.96
C LEU A 148 11.89 -1.82 13.33
N GLY A 149 11.04 -1.59 14.33
CA GLY A 149 11.20 -2.08 15.69
C GLY A 149 10.62 -3.47 15.96
N ALA A 150 9.89 -4.05 15.03
CA ALA A 150 9.08 -5.26 15.24
C ALA A 150 9.87 -6.57 15.21
N GLY A 151 11.08 -6.61 15.65
CA GLY A 151 11.86 -7.84 15.70
C GLY A 151 12.71 -7.96 16.96
N PRO A 152 12.87 -9.17 17.53
CA PRO A 152 13.62 -9.38 18.78
C PRO A 152 15.09 -9.02 18.68
N ARG A 153 15.65 -8.99 17.48
CA ARG A 153 17.05 -8.64 17.22
C ARG A 153 17.24 -7.26 16.57
N SER A 154 16.18 -6.45 16.53
CA SER A 154 16.29 -5.10 15.96
C SER A 154 17.31 -4.27 16.74
N ASN A 155 18.40 -3.87 16.08
CA ASN A 155 19.44 -3.01 16.65
C ASN A 155 19.09 -1.52 16.58
N ASN A 156 17.93 -1.18 16.01
CA ASN A 156 17.58 0.19 15.67
C ASN A 156 17.18 1.03 16.90
N LEU A 157 16.81 0.38 18.00
CA LEU A 157 16.43 1.02 19.25
C LEU A 157 17.31 0.49 20.39
N VAL A 158 18.54 0.96 20.47
CA VAL A 158 19.52 0.52 21.48
C VAL A 158 18.98 0.63 22.91
N HIS A 159 18.12 1.58 23.19
CA HIS A 159 17.54 1.80 24.53
C HIS A 159 16.41 0.83 24.89
N TYR A 160 15.65 0.35 23.91
CA TYR A 160 14.53 -0.56 24.16
C TYR A 160 15.00 -1.98 24.51
N ARG A 161 16.13 -2.40 23.97
CA ARG A 161 16.72 -3.74 24.17
C ARG A 161 17.17 -4.04 25.58
N SER A 162 17.70 -3.07 26.29
CA SER A 162 18.25 -3.32 27.63
C SER A 162 17.18 -3.65 28.66
N THR A 163 15.96 -3.14 28.48
CA THR A 163 14.85 -3.27 29.44
C THR A 163 13.95 -4.48 29.14
N PHE A 164 13.80 -4.87 27.88
CA PHE A 164 12.85 -5.91 27.44
C PHE A 164 13.51 -7.12 26.77
N LYS A 165 14.83 -7.21 26.76
CA LYS A 165 15.59 -8.27 26.08
C LYS A 165 15.09 -9.68 26.45
N HIS A 166 14.86 -9.94 27.73
CA HIS A 166 14.44 -11.26 28.22
C HIS A 166 13.00 -11.62 27.80
N PHE A 167 12.13 -10.62 27.70
CA PHE A 167 10.73 -10.80 27.31
C PHE A 167 10.62 -11.09 25.81
N LEU A 168 11.37 -10.36 24.97
CA LEU A 168 11.34 -10.49 23.52
C LEU A 168 12.01 -11.77 23.01
N GLU A 169 13.09 -12.23 23.67
CA GLU A 169 13.80 -13.45 23.25
C GLU A 169 13.00 -14.74 23.49
N ASN A 170 12.09 -14.74 24.47
CA ASN A 170 11.32 -15.94 24.84
C ASN A 170 9.94 -16.03 24.18
N GLU A 171 9.34 -14.92 23.75
CA GLU A 171 7.97 -14.89 23.24
C GLU A 171 7.86 -14.71 21.72
N TYR A 172 8.93 -14.34 21.02
CA TYR A 172 8.94 -14.08 19.58
C TYR A 172 10.05 -14.85 18.87
N PRO A 173 10.00 -16.20 18.90
CA PRO A 173 10.91 -16.97 18.07
C PRO A 173 10.50 -16.83 16.60
N ASP A 174 11.38 -16.35 15.77
CA ASP A 174 11.54 -16.65 14.35
C ASP A 174 10.78 -15.86 13.27
N ASP A 175 9.75 -15.04 13.54
CA ASP A 175 9.00 -14.44 12.41
C ASP A 175 9.73 -13.29 11.70
N ASP A 176 10.57 -12.52 12.39
CA ASP A 176 11.45 -11.49 11.78
C ASP A 176 12.49 -11.01 12.80
N PRO A 177 13.60 -11.74 12.98
CA PRO A 177 14.55 -11.52 14.09
C PRO A 177 15.20 -10.14 14.07
N ASP A 178 15.23 -9.49 12.92
CA ASP A 178 15.87 -8.19 12.73
C ASP A 178 14.87 -7.04 12.48
N GLY A 179 13.57 -7.32 12.45
CA GLY A 179 12.53 -6.38 12.02
C GLY A 179 12.52 -6.16 10.50
N ALA A 180 11.56 -5.39 10.03
CA ALA A 180 11.38 -5.12 8.61
C ALA A 180 12.49 -4.25 8.02
N GLN A 181 12.64 -4.30 6.70
CA GLN A 181 13.37 -3.32 5.91
C GLN A 181 12.36 -2.36 5.28
N VAL A 182 12.64 -1.06 5.33
CA VAL A 182 11.72 -0.02 4.85
C VAL A 182 12.40 0.85 3.81
N PHE A 183 11.75 0.94 2.65
CA PHE A 183 12.08 1.87 1.57
C PHE A 183 11.01 2.94 1.52
N VAL A 184 11.41 4.20 1.54
CA VAL A 184 10.51 5.33 1.36
C VAL A 184 10.99 6.16 0.18
N VAL A 185 10.12 6.30 -0.81
CA VAL A 185 10.28 7.30 -1.86
C VAL A 185 9.53 8.54 -1.41
N ASP A 186 10.25 9.60 -1.17
CA ASP A 186 9.76 10.86 -0.61
C ASP A 186 9.93 12.02 -1.62
N VAL A 187 9.06 13.00 -1.48
CA VAL A 187 9.12 14.25 -2.22
C VAL A 187 8.79 15.37 -1.24
N GLY A 188 9.82 16.00 -0.67
CA GLY A 188 9.65 17.10 0.30
C GLY A 188 10.32 16.85 1.65
N ARG A 189 11.26 15.91 1.75
CA ARG A 189 12.12 15.65 2.92
C ARG A 189 11.35 15.34 4.21
N SER A 190 10.15 14.78 4.08
CA SER A 190 9.27 14.48 5.22
C SER A 190 9.85 13.42 6.17
N TYR A 191 10.70 12.53 5.67
CA TYR A 191 11.24 11.38 6.41
C TYR A 191 12.72 11.52 6.79
N GLN A 192 13.38 12.62 6.44
CA GLN A 192 14.79 12.87 6.79
C GLN A 192 15.02 12.80 8.30
N GLY A 193 14.20 13.52 9.09
CA GLY A 193 14.33 13.54 10.54
C GLY A 193 14.08 12.17 11.21
N ILE A 194 13.32 11.29 10.57
CA ILE A 194 13.15 9.90 11.04
C ILE A 194 14.41 9.10 10.71
N ALA A 195 14.95 9.25 9.49
CA ALA A 195 16.17 8.54 9.09
C ALA A 195 17.35 8.85 10.01
N GLU A 196 17.50 10.10 10.45
CA GLU A 196 18.56 10.53 11.36
C GLU A 196 18.50 9.86 12.76
N GLN A 197 17.33 9.30 13.14
CA GLN A 197 17.15 8.61 14.42
C GLN A 197 17.65 7.16 14.41
N TYR A 198 17.90 6.59 13.24
CA TYR A 198 18.31 5.21 13.09
C TYR A 198 19.77 5.09 12.65
N THR A 199 20.54 4.29 13.35
CA THR A 199 21.97 4.08 13.03
C THR A 199 22.21 3.28 11.76
N ASN A 200 21.23 2.47 11.34
CA ASN A 200 21.25 1.70 10.09
C ASN A 200 20.23 2.25 9.11
N SER A 201 20.38 3.53 8.80
CA SER A 201 19.56 4.24 7.79
C SER A 201 20.45 4.81 6.70
N GLN A 202 19.82 5.05 5.56
CA GLN A 202 20.43 5.69 4.41
C GLN A 202 19.47 6.74 3.85
N PHE A 203 19.94 7.99 3.75
CA PHE A 203 19.20 9.07 3.10
C PHE A 203 19.90 9.40 1.79
N ILE A 204 19.23 9.12 0.67
CA ILE A 204 19.73 9.31 -0.69
C ILE A 204 19.01 10.49 -1.31
N ASP A 205 19.74 11.57 -1.51
CA ASP A 205 19.25 12.79 -2.13
C ASP A 205 19.66 12.82 -3.62
N PHE A 206 18.69 12.66 -4.49
CA PHE A 206 18.91 12.64 -5.93
C PHE A 206 19.22 14.02 -6.55
N GLY A 207 19.15 15.10 -5.78
CA GLY A 207 19.64 16.43 -6.18
C GLY A 207 21.17 16.51 -6.23
N LYS A 208 21.86 15.64 -5.49
CA LYS A 208 23.33 15.61 -5.44
C LYS A 208 23.88 14.67 -6.53
N THR A 209 25.16 14.87 -6.86
CA THR A 209 25.88 13.91 -7.73
C THR A 209 26.00 12.58 -6.99
N PRO A 210 25.45 11.49 -7.52
CA PRO A 210 25.49 10.20 -6.85
C PRO A 210 26.88 9.57 -6.90
N ASP A 211 27.24 8.79 -5.90
CA ASP A 211 28.40 7.91 -5.83
C ASP A 211 28.05 6.46 -6.23
N PHE A 212 26.86 6.26 -6.78
CA PHE A 212 26.33 5.01 -7.30
C PHE A 212 25.72 5.21 -8.68
N THR A 213 25.48 4.11 -9.39
CA THR A 213 24.80 4.14 -10.70
C THR A 213 23.34 3.66 -10.63
N LEU A 214 22.51 4.27 -11.46
CA LEU A 214 21.15 3.82 -11.80
C LEU A 214 21.09 3.12 -13.17
N ASN A 215 22.24 2.69 -13.70
CA ASN A 215 22.33 1.98 -14.97
C ASN A 215 21.45 0.70 -14.91
N PRO A 216 20.43 0.57 -15.79
CA PRO A 216 19.52 -0.56 -15.77
C PRO A 216 20.22 -1.91 -16.01
N PHE A 217 21.32 -1.93 -16.74
CA PHE A 217 22.10 -3.14 -16.99
C PHE A 217 22.80 -3.68 -15.74
N ALA A 218 23.05 -2.85 -14.73
CA ALA A 218 23.69 -3.27 -13.48
C ALA A 218 22.81 -4.23 -12.64
N PHE A 219 21.52 -4.28 -12.93
CA PHE A 219 20.54 -5.11 -12.22
C PHE A 219 20.15 -6.38 -12.99
N LEU A 220 20.76 -6.63 -14.14
CA LEU A 220 20.56 -7.86 -14.89
C LEU A 220 21.48 -8.96 -14.35
N THR A 221 20.89 -10.06 -13.91
CA THR A 221 21.65 -11.23 -13.42
C THR A 221 21.99 -12.21 -14.53
N ASP A 222 21.08 -12.38 -15.49
CA ASP A 222 21.25 -13.23 -16.67
C ASP A 222 20.17 -12.91 -17.70
N ILE A 223 20.50 -13.03 -19.00
CA ILE A 223 19.54 -12.86 -20.09
C ILE A 223 19.42 -14.19 -20.82
N THR A 224 18.18 -14.73 -20.84
CA THR A 224 17.82 -15.82 -21.72
C THR A 224 16.98 -15.23 -22.86
N VAL A 225 17.53 -15.17 -24.06
CA VAL A 225 16.77 -14.79 -25.27
C VAL A 225 16.31 -16.09 -25.91
N ASN A 226 15.13 -16.55 -25.60
CA ASN A 226 14.45 -17.59 -26.36
C ASN A 226 13.37 -16.93 -27.20
N ASP A 227 13.13 -17.43 -28.40
CA ASP A 227 12.13 -16.92 -29.34
C ASP A 227 10.70 -16.86 -28.73
N ASP A 228 10.44 -17.65 -27.68
CA ASP A 228 9.16 -17.68 -26.96
C ASP A 228 8.89 -16.42 -26.12
N VAL A 229 9.92 -15.60 -25.83
CA VAL A 229 9.79 -14.32 -25.09
C VAL A 229 8.96 -13.29 -25.84
N PHE A 230 8.86 -13.45 -27.16
CA PHE A 230 8.18 -12.50 -28.05
C PHE A 230 6.66 -12.69 -28.13
N ASN A 231 6.15 -13.87 -27.75
CA ASN A 231 4.75 -14.25 -28.02
C ASN A 231 3.83 -14.22 -26.79
N GLU A 232 4.36 -14.14 -25.60
CA GLU A 232 3.55 -14.13 -24.37
C GLU A 232 3.95 -12.94 -23.49
N ALA A 233 3.10 -11.91 -23.41
CA ALA A 233 3.12 -11.04 -22.24
C ALA A 233 2.95 -11.95 -21.02
N PRO A 234 3.88 -11.97 -20.05
CA PRO A 234 3.83 -12.93 -18.96
C PRO A 234 2.53 -12.69 -18.15
N GLU A 235 1.54 -13.54 -18.39
CA GLU A 235 0.38 -13.65 -17.50
C GLU A 235 0.90 -14.21 -16.16
N PHE A 236 0.93 -13.36 -15.17
CA PHE A 236 1.35 -13.70 -13.81
C PHE A 236 0.24 -14.48 -13.09
N THR A 237 0.11 -15.76 -13.41
CA THR A 237 -0.68 -16.70 -12.61
C THR A 237 0.12 -17.07 -11.36
N GLY A 238 -0.53 -17.02 -10.19
CA GLY A 238 0.12 -17.08 -8.87
C GLY A 238 0.58 -18.48 -8.39
N GLU A 239 0.93 -19.41 -9.29
CA GLU A 239 1.38 -20.75 -8.90
C GLU A 239 2.88 -20.94 -9.16
N SER A 240 3.61 -21.37 -8.13
CA SER A 240 5.05 -21.59 -8.14
C SER A 240 5.36 -22.92 -8.87
N THR A 241 5.93 -22.81 -10.07
CA THR A 241 6.46 -23.97 -10.79
C THR A 241 7.94 -23.79 -11.11
N SER A 242 8.65 -24.85 -11.49
CA SER A 242 10.09 -24.89 -11.80
C SER A 242 10.56 -23.87 -12.87
N ASN A 243 9.64 -23.18 -13.56
CA ASN A 243 9.91 -22.13 -14.54
C ASN A 243 9.99 -20.70 -13.93
N ASP A 244 9.88 -20.54 -12.62
CA ASP A 244 9.84 -19.19 -12.01
C ASP A 244 11.15 -18.40 -12.18
N ALA A 245 12.30 -19.07 -12.16
CA ALA A 245 13.60 -18.42 -12.36
C ALA A 245 13.77 -17.89 -13.80
N GLU A 246 13.24 -18.58 -14.78
CA GLU A 246 13.28 -18.16 -16.19
C GLU A 246 12.32 -17.00 -16.45
N LYS A 247 11.12 -17.06 -15.89
CA LYS A 247 10.16 -15.96 -15.92
C LYS A 247 10.70 -14.69 -15.25
N ASP A 248 11.47 -14.82 -14.17
CA ASP A 248 12.09 -13.68 -13.49
C ASP A 248 13.17 -13.01 -14.33
N LYS A 249 13.97 -13.79 -15.08
CA LYS A 249 14.98 -13.25 -16.03
C LYS A 249 14.32 -12.48 -17.17
N VAL A 250 13.27 -13.04 -17.76
CA VAL A 250 12.46 -12.39 -18.80
C VAL A 250 11.89 -11.08 -18.27
N ALA A 251 11.34 -11.08 -17.08
CA ALA A 251 10.77 -9.88 -16.47
C ALA A 251 11.81 -8.78 -16.22
N GLN A 252 13.03 -9.13 -15.81
CA GLN A 252 14.14 -8.17 -15.66
C GLN A 252 14.53 -7.55 -17.02
N THR A 253 14.60 -8.34 -18.08
CA THR A 253 14.90 -7.85 -19.43
C THR A 253 13.82 -6.91 -19.95
N ILE A 254 12.54 -7.23 -19.72
CA ILE A 254 11.41 -6.36 -20.06
C ILE A 254 11.45 -5.04 -19.27
N MET A 255 11.86 -5.07 -18.00
CA MET A 255 12.05 -3.86 -17.20
C MET A 255 13.11 -2.93 -17.80
N VAL A 256 14.26 -3.48 -18.21
CA VAL A 256 15.31 -2.71 -18.89
C VAL A 256 14.82 -2.14 -20.21
N LEU A 257 14.11 -2.94 -21.02
CA LEU A 257 13.50 -2.48 -22.25
C LEU A 257 12.56 -1.29 -22.00
N ASN A 258 11.64 -1.41 -21.06
CA ASN A 258 10.68 -0.36 -20.74
C ASN A 258 11.38 0.93 -20.27
N GLN A 259 12.44 0.80 -19.49
CA GLN A 259 13.22 1.95 -19.05
C GLN A 259 13.94 2.63 -20.21
N LEU A 260 14.59 1.87 -21.10
CA LEU A 260 15.24 2.41 -22.30
C LEU A 260 14.21 3.05 -23.27
N LYS A 261 13.03 2.50 -23.37
CA LYS A 261 11.92 3.09 -24.17
C LYS A 261 11.54 4.48 -23.65
N ILE A 262 11.38 4.63 -22.35
CA ILE A 262 11.06 5.93 -21.73
C ILE A 262 12.24 6.89 -21.84
N MET A 263 13.47 6.41 -21.68
CA MET A 263 14.67 7.24 -21.88
C MET A 263 14.80 7.76 -23.32
N ALA A 264 14.51 6.92 -24.31
CA ALA A 264 14.59 7.30 -25.72
C ALA A 264 13.45 8.22 -26.14
N SER A 265 12.26 8.01 -25.62
CA SER A 265 11.08 8.79 -25.96
C SER A 265 10.23 9.05 -24.73
N GLU A 266 10.07 10.32 -24.40
CA GLU A 266 9.20 10.74 -23.29
C GLU A 266 7.77 10.23 -23.44
N LYS A 267 7.33 9.98 -24.67
CA LYS A 267 6.03 9.39 -25.00
C LYS A 267 6.05 7.86 -25.09
N GLY A 268 7.23 7.23 -25.03
CA GLY A 268 7.38 5.78 -25.16
C GLY A 268 6.87 5.19 -26.49
N LEU A 269 6.73 6.04 -27.53
CA LEU A 269 6.23 5.63 -28.86
C LEU A 269 7.29 4.83 -29.60
N ILE A 270 7.32 3.54 -29.36
CA ILE A 270 8.20 2.58 -29.98
C ILE A 270 7.32 1.44 -30.51
N ASP A 271 7.42 1.16 -31.82
CA ASP A 271 6.62 0.12 -32.47
C ASP A 271 7.11 -1.30 -32.11
N ASP A 272 6.32 -2.32 -32.44
CA ASP A 272 6.64 -3.72 -32.08
C ASP A 272 7.95 -4.20 -32.71
N TYR A 273 8.24 -3.76 -33.94
CA TYR A 273 9.50 -4.07 -34.62
C TYR A 273 10.69 -3.46 -33.85
N GLN A 274 10.60 -2.17 -33.52
CA GLN A 274 11.64 -1.49 -32.74
C GLN A 274 11.84 -2.16 -31.38
N GLN A 275 10.78 -2.58 -30.70
CA GLN A 275 10.87 -3.31 -29.44
C GLN A 275 11.62 -4.64 -29.59
N SER A 276 11.27 -5.40 -30.62
CA SER A 276 11.94 -6.67 -30.93
C SER A 276 13.44 -6.48 -31.16
N VAL A 277 13.81 -5.49 -31.98
CA VAL A 277 15.22 -5.16 -32.25
C VAL A 277 15.92 -4.66 -30.98
N MET A 278 15.27 -3.82 -30.18
CA MET A 278 15.84 -3.34 -28.89
C MET A 278 16.16 -4.51 -27.96
N LEU A 279 15.27 -5.51 -27.85
CA LEU A 279 15.52 -6.71 -27.04
C LEU A 279 16.77 -7.49 -27.50
N GLN A 280 16.95 -7.67 -28.82
CA GLN A 280 18.12 -8.28 -29.36
C GLN A 280 19.41 -7.49 -29.02
N LEU A 281 19.37 -6.17 -29.22
CA LEU A 281 20.51 -5.30 -28.93
C LEU A 281 20.82 -5.20 -27.42
N ILE A 282 19.83 -5.30 -26.54
CA ILE A 282 20.01 -5.42 -25.07
C ILE A 282 20.79 -6.71 -24.75
N ALA A 283 20.39 -7.82 -25.36
CA ALA A 283 21.05 -9.09 -25.15
C ALA A 283 22.49 -9.09 -25.66
N GLU A 284 22.74 -8.52 -26.84
CA GLU A 284 24.08 -8.37 -27.42
C GLU A 284 24.96 -7.50 -26.53
N GLU A 285 24.49 -6.35 -26.06
CA GLU A 285 25.22 -5.47 -25.16
C GLU A 285 25.58 -6.19 -23.86
N TYR A 286 24.65 -6.89 -23.26
CA TYR A 286 24.87 -7.65 -22.03
C TYR A 286 25.90 -8.74 -22.21
N GLN A 287 25.79 -9.55 -23.28
CA GLN A 287 26.70 -10.66 -23.53
C GLN A 287 28.15 -10.20 -23.83
N GLU A 288 28.29 -9.14 -24.62
CA GLU A 288 29.64 -8.63 -24.99
C GLU A 288 30.32 -7.94 -23.81
N SER A 289 29.56 -7.15 -23.05
CA SER A 289 30.08 -6.52 -21.85
C SER A 289 30.51 -7.56 -20.82
N ARG A 290 29.73 -8.62 -20.62
CA ARG A 290 30.08 -9.72 -19.71
C ARG A 290 31.32 -10.49 -20.14
N LYS A 291 31.49 -10.75 -21.45
CA LYS A 291 32.73 -11.36 -21.99
C LYS A 291 33.97 -10.51 -21.71
N SER A 292 33.77 -9.20 -21.64
CA SER A 292 34.84 -8.23 -21.33
C SER A 292 35.00 -7.95 -19.83
N GLY A 293 34.27 -8.66 -18.96
CA GLY A 293 34.30 -8.45 -17.51
C GLY A 293 33.72 -7.10 -17.07
N ARG A 294 32.87 -6.47 -17.90
CA ARG A 294 32.22 -5.17 -17.62
C ARG A 294 30.72 -5.33 -17.48
N THR A 295 30.09 -4.35 -16.90
CA THR A 295 28.63 -4.20 -16.89
C THR A 295 28.20 -3.60 -18.23
N GLY A 296 27.06 -4.04 -18.79
CA GLY A 296 26.46 -3.40 -19.95
C GLY A 296 26.15 -1.94 -19.66
N SER A 297 26.09 -1.11 -20.69
CA SER A 297 25.87 0.33 -20.54
C SER A 297 24.84 0.89 -21.51
N ILE A 298 24.19 1.97 -21.12
CA ILE A 298 23.30 2.72 -22.01
C ILE A 298 24.10 3.26 -23.21
N THR A 299 25.34 3.68 -22.99
CA THR A 299 26.23 4.16 -24.04
C THR A 299 26.54 3.04 -25.06
N GLY A 300 26.90 1.82 -24.60
CA GLY A 300 27.11 0.68 -25.44
C GLY A 300 25.88 0.29 -26.27
N PHE A 301 24.72 0.26 -25.60
CA PHE A 301 23.44 0.00 -26.27
C PHE A 301 23.10 1.06 -27.34
N ALA A 302 23.25 2.35 -27.02
CA ALA A 302 23.00 3.44 -27.96
C ALA A 302 23.94 3.39 -29.17
N LEU A 303 25.22 3.03 -28.97
CA LEU A 303 26.17 2.85 -30.06
C LEU A 303 25.80 1.70 -31.01
N ARG A 304 25.21 0.61 -30.48
CA ARG A 304 24.67 -0.49 -31.29
C ARG A 304 23.48 -0.04 -32.10
N CYS A 305 22.54 0.69 -31.48
CA CYS A 305 21.41 1.28 -32.18
C CYS A 305 21.88 2.18 -33.34
N LYS A 306 22.88 3.04 -33.12
CA LYS A 306 23.43 3.94 -34.15
C LYS A 306 24.09 3.22 -35.31
N LYS A 307 24.62 2.03 -35.10
CA LYS A 307 25.24 1.17 -36.15
C LYS A 307 24.22 0.33 -36.92
N HIS A 308 22.98 0.23 -36.45
CA HIS A 308 21.96 -0.59 -37.10
C HIS A 308 21.59 -0.04 -38.49
N GLU A 309 21.14 -0.86 -39.43
CA GLU A 309 20.80 -0.45 -40.79
C GLU A 309 19.51 0.38 -40.85
N ASP A 310 18.48 0.00 -40.04
CA ASP A 310 17.19 0.68 -40.00
C ASP A 310 17.29 2.05 -39.31
N LYS A 311 16.82 3.09 -40.01
CA LYS A 311 16.87 4.47 -39.55
C LYS A 311 16.10 4.67 -38.23
N ARG A 312 14.99 3.97 -38.03
CA ARG A 312 14.17 4.07 -36.82
C ARG A 312 14.94 3.62 -35.57
N ILE A 313 15.83 2.63 -35.74
CA ILE A 313 16.68 2.16 -34.64
C ILE A 313 17.85 3.13 -34.42
N LYS A 314 18.41 3.72 -35.48
CA LYS A 314 19.41 4.81 -35.34
C LYS A 314 18.86 5.99 -34.54
N ASP A 315 17.62 6.38 -34.84
CA ASP A 315 16.97 7.50 -34.17
C ASP A 315 16.82 7.22 -32.65
N ILE A 316 16.54 5.98 -32.21
CA ILE A 316 16.56 5.57 -30.79
C ILE A 316 17.94 5.82 -30.18
N GLY A 317 19.02 5.41 -30.88
CA GLY A 317 20.39 5.63 -30.42
C GLY A 317 20.74 7.11 -30.25
N GLU A 318 20.23 7.98 -31.13
CA GLU A 318 20.41 9.45 -31.00
C GLU A 318 19.62 10.02 -29.82
N GLN A 319 18.36 9.59 -29.65
CA GLN A 319 17.48 10.01 -28.56
C GLN A 319 18.05 9.65 -27.18
N LEU A 320 18.76 8.53 -27.08
CA LEU A 320 19.44 8.13 -25.84
C LEU A 320 20.67 8.97 -25.50
N GLY A 321 21.11 9.86 -26.38
CA GLY A 321 22.32 10.66 -26.17
C GLY A 321 22.40 11.43 -24.87
N ALA A 322 21.28 11.93 -24.34
CA ALA A 322 21.22 12.63 -23.05
C ALA A 322 21.57 11.73 -21.85
N TRP A 323 21.38 10.42 -21.96
CA TRP A 323 21.61 9.42 -20.92
C TRP A 323 22.95 8.68 -21.06
N CYS A 324 23.63 8.87 -22.19
CA CYS A 324 24.94 8.29 -22.45
C CYS A 324 26.05 9.03 -21.71
N GLU A 325 27.23 8.42 -21.65
CA GLU A 325 28.44 9.08 -21.15
C GLU A 325 28.67 10.41 -21.87
N GLY A 326 28.92 11.49 -21.11
CA GLY A 326 29.02 12.85 -21.64
C GLY A 326 27.69 13.55 -21.89
N GLY A 327 26.54 12.87 -21.80
CA GLY A 327 25.21 13.46 -21.85
C GLY A 327 24.80 14.13 -20.53
N ILE A 328 23.74 14.94 -20.57
CA ILE A 328 23.28 15.73 -19.40
C ILE A 328 23.02 14.85 -18.17
N TYR A 329 22.44 13.66 -18.37
CA TYR A 329 22.07 12.73 -17.29
C TYR A 329 23.06 11.57 -17.16
N GLY A 330 24.05 11.44 -18.06
CA GLY A 330 24.95 10.29 -18.16
C GLY A 330 25.70 9.97 -16.86
N HIS A 331 26.04 10.99 -16.07
CA HIS A 331 26.73 10.85 -14.80
C HIS A 331 25.93 10.01 -13.75
N ARG A 332 24.60 9.86 -13.90
CA ARG A 332 23.74 9.06 -13.02
C ARG A 332 23.62 7.59 -13.49
N PHE A 333 23.95 7.33 -14.75
CA PHE A 333 23.74 6.04 -15.42
C PHE A 333 25.05 5.42 -15.94
N THR A 334 26.18 5.90 -15.45
CA THR A 334 27.51 5.39 -15.83
C THR A 334 27.69 3.92 -15.42
N ASP A 335 28.52 3.18 -16.16
CA ASP A 335 28.93 1.82 -15.82
C ASP A 335 30.19 1.77 -14.92
N THR A 336 30.78 2.93 -14.60
CA THR A 336 32.01 3.05 -13.79
C THR A 336 31.73 3.09 -12.27
N LEU A 337 30.52 3.42 -11.86
CA LEU A 337 30.12 3.46 -10.46
C LEU A 337 29.43 2.15 -10.03
N PRO A 338 29.52 1.77 -8.75
CA PRO A 338 28.78 0.62 -8.24
C PRO A 338 27.27 0.88 -8.32
N PRO A 339 26.44 -0.17 -8.44
CA PRO A 339 25.00 -0.02 -8.38
C PRO A 339 24.57 0.47 -7.01
N ILE A 340 23.42 1.15 -6.96
CA ILE A 340 22.84 1.59 -5.69
C ILE A 340 22.70 0.43 -4.72
N ASN A 341 23.16 0.62 -3.49
CA ASN A 341 23.14 -0.40 -2.44
C ASN A 341 21.96 -0.17 -1.48
N PHE A 342 21.23 -1.24 -1.22
CA PHE A 342 20.08 -1.27 -0.31
C PHE A 342 20.33 -2.20 0.89
N ASP A 343 21.51 -2.14 1.50
CA ASP A 343 21.84 -2.96 2.67
C ASP A 343 21.27 -2.38 3.98
N SER A 344 21.06 -1.08 4.04
CA SER A 344 20.46 -0.42 5.19
C SER A 344 19.03 -0.88 5.44
N ARG A 345 18.61 -0.84 6.70
CA ARG A 345 17.26 -1.25 7.08
C ARG A 345 16.21 -0.20 6.81
N PHE A 346 16.58 1.08 6.90
CA PHE A 346 15.73 2.19 6.58
C PHE A 346 16.38 3.04 5.49
N ILE A 347 15.74 3.13 4.34
CA ILE A 347 16.25 3.80 3.15
C ILE A 347 15.22 4.83 2.73
N VAL A 348 15.63 6.09 2.74
CA VAL A 348 14.82 7.22 2.24
C VAL A 348 15.43 7.72 0.94
N LEU A 349 14.61 7.82 -0.08
CA LEU A 349 14.95 8.19 -1.45
C LEU A 349 14.23 9.50 -1.76
N GLU A 350 14.98 10.61 -1.71
CA GLU A 350 14.44 11.98 -1.84
C GLU A 350 14.48 12.46 -3.29
N LEU A 351 13.33 12.75 -3.87
CA LEU A 351 13.15 13.14 -5.27
C LEU A 351 12.74 14.61 -5.47
N GLU A 352 12.67 15.43 -4.43
CA GLU A 352 12.21 16.84 -4.50
C GLU A 352 12.93 17.64 -5.59
N GLU A 353 14.24 17.51 -5.66
CA GLU A 353 15.08 18.27 -6.63
C GLU A 353 14.82 17.84 -8.09
N LEU A 354 14.15 16.71 -8.31
CA LEU A 354 13.80 16.21 -9.65
C LEU A 354 12.44 16.70 -10.14
N LYS A 355 11.65 17.40 -9.32
CA LYS A 355 10.32 17.94 -9.70
C LYS A 355 10.37 18.84 -10.93
N GLY A 356 11.46 19.57 -11.12
CA GLY A 356 11.66 20.42 -12.30
C GLY A 356 11.87 19.67 -13.62
N THR A 357 12.12 18.35 -13.56
CA THR A 357 12.43 17.50 -14.71
C THR A 357 11.62 16.18 -14.63
N PRO A 358 10.31 16.20 -14.94
CA PRO A 358 9.42 15.07 -14.74
C PRO A 358 9.87 13.79 -15.47
N HIS A 359 10.48 13.94 -16.66
CA HIS A 359 11.01 12.83 -17.43
C HIS A 359 12.16 12.12 -16.67
N LEU A 360 13.13 12.88 -16.16
CA LEU A 360 14.21 12.33 -15.33
C LEU A 360 13.68 11.69 -14.05
N GLN A 361 12.73 12.36 -13.37
CA GLN A 361 12.10 11.84 -12.16
C GLN A 361 11.48 10.47 -12.39
N THR A 362 10.72 10.31 -13.49
CA THR A 362 10.11 9.01 -13.85
C THR A 362 11.15 7.93 -14.07
N VAL A 363 12.22 8.22 -14.83
CA VAL A 363 13.29 7.26 -15.10
C VAL A 363 14.01 6.87 -13.81
N VAL A 364 14.35 7.83 -12.97
CA VAL A 364 14.99 7.59 -11.66
C VAL A 364 14.10 6.71 -10.77
N LEU A 365 12.80 7.00 -10.70
CA LEU A 365 11.88 6.18 -9.91
C LEU A 365 11.76 4.74 -10.43
N MET A 366 11.73 4.55 -11.75
CA MET A 366 11.78 3.20 -12.35
C MET A 366 13.06 2.46 -11.96
N SER A 367 14.22 3.14 -12.04
CA SER A 367 15.50 2.57 -11.63
C SER A 367 15.54 2.17 -10.17
N ILE A 368 14.96 3.01 -9.29
CA ILE A 368 14.84 2.72 -7.85
C ILE A 368 14.00 1.47 -7.61
N ILE A 369 12.84 1.38 -8.24
CA ILE A 369 11.94 0.23 -8.06
C ILE A 369 12.61 -1.04 -8.60
N GLN A 370 13.28 -0.97 -9.74
CA GLN A 370 14.02 -2.09 -10.30
C GLN A 370 15.16 -2.55 -9.36
N ALA A 371 15.94 -1.61 -8.87
CA ALA A 371 17.05 -1.88 -7.95
C ALA A 371 16.56 -2.48 -6.62
N ALA A 372 15.47 -1.94 -6.06
CA ALA A 372 14.85 -2.45 -4.85
C ALA A 372 14.33 -3.88 -5.06
N GLN A 373 13.63 -4.14 -6.16
CA GLN A 373 13.16 -5.49 -6.48
C GLN A 373 14.32 -6.46 -6.65
N HIS A 374 15.37 -6.07 -7.37
CA HIS A 374 16.57 -6.89 -7.56
C HIS A 374 17.21 -7.25 -6.21
N ALA A 375 17.40 -6.28 -5.31
CA ALA A 375 17.92 -6.52 -3.97
C ALA A 375 17.05 -7.49 -3.16
N MET A 376 15.73 -7.35 -3.24
CA MET A 376 14.76 -8.23 -2.56
C MET A 376 14.82 -9.67 -3.10
N PHE A 377 14.97 -9.85 -4.41
CA PHE A 377 15.05 -11.17 -5.05
C PHE A 377 16.35 -11.89 -4.77
N ILE A 378 17.47 -11.17 -4.71
CA ILE A 378 18.77 -11.77 -4.43
C ILE A 378 18.86 -12.23 -2.97
N LYS A 379 18.46 -11.39 -2.03
CA LYS A 379 18.65 -11.66 -0.60
C LYS A 379 17.82 -12.83 -0.08
N LYS A 380 16.64 -13.11 -0.62
CA LYS A 380 15.73 -14.21 -0.23
C LYS A 380 15.78 -14.59 1.27
N ASP A 381 15.97 -13.58 2.12
CA ASP A 381 16.19 -13.73 3.56
C ASP A 381 14.87 -13.89 4.34
N GLY A 382 13.72 -13.93 3.63
CA GLY A 382 12.39 -14.01 4.24
C GLY A 382 11.97 -12.75 5.00
N ARG A 383 12.80 -11.71 5.04
CA ARG A 383 12.55 -10.47 5.77
C ARG A 383 11.31 -9.77 5.23
N ARG A 384 10.50 -9.23 6.12
CA ARG A 384 9.39 -8.33 5.76
C ARG A 384 9.95 -7.02 5.23
N ARG A 385 9.33 -6.51 4.17
CA ARG A 385 9.74 -5.26 3.53
C ARG A 385 8.54 -4.36 3.30
N LEU A 386 8.74 -3.06 3.49
CA LEU A 386 7.78 -2.04 3.11
C LEU A 386 8.40 -1.18 2.03
N PHE A 387 7.68 -1.00 0.94
CA PHE A 387 8.02 -0.05 -0.11
C PHE A 387 6.95 1.04 -0.14
N ILE A 388 7.28 2.20 0.41
CA ILE A 388 6.38 3.32 0.60
C ILE A 388 6.63 4.34 -0.50
N LEU A 389 5.58 4.67 -1.24
CA LEU A 389 5.57 5.74 -2.24
C LEU A 389 4.70 6.87 -1.71
N ASP A 390 5.32 7.93 -1.21
CA ASP A 390 4.61 9.14 -0.77
C ASP A 390 4.39 10.09 -1.94
N GLU A 391 3.37 10.92 -1.84
CA GLU A 391 2.92 11.84 -2.91
C GLU A 391 2.68 11.13 -4.26
N ALA A 392 2.15 9.90 -4.19
CA ALA A 392 1.96 9.03 -5.34
C ALA A 392 1.02 9.61 -6.41
N TRP A 393 0.21 10.62 -6.07
CA TRP A 393 -0.66 11.31 -7.01
C TRP A 393 0.10 11.91 -8.20
N GLU A 394 1.37 12.28 -8.03
CA GLU A 394 2.22 12.78 -9.12
C GLU A 394 2.40 11.72 -10.22
N TYR A 395 2.33 10.44 -9.86
CA TYR A 395 2.55 9.29 -10.74
C TYR A 395 1.26 8.60 -11.18
N ILE A 396 0.14 8.86 -10.49
CA ILE A 396 -1.17 8.23 -10.74
C ILE A 396 -2.13 9.22 -11.47
N ARG A 397 -1.63 10.16 -12.23
CA ARG A 397 -2.44 11.20 -12.88
C ARG A 397 -3.47 10.64 -13.85
N PRO A 398 -4.63 11.34 -14.03
CA PRO A 398 -5.67 10.91 -14.96
C PRO A 398 -5.18 10.83 -16.41
N ASP A 399 -5.70 9.85 -17.13
CA ASP A 399 -5.40 9.62 -18.55
C ASP A 399 -5.86 10.79 -19.48
N ASN A 400 -6.63 11.76 -18.98
CA ASN A 400 -7.30 12.82 -19.74
C ASN A 400 -6.58 14.17 -19.81
N SER A 401 -5.40 14.32 -19.24
CA SER A 401 -4.64 15.55 -19.44
C SER A 401 -4.15 15.61 -20.91
N SER A 402 -4.86 16.40 -21.71
CA SER A 402 -4.56 16.67 -23.12
C SER A 402 -3.19 17.34 -23.28
N GLY A 403 -2.16 16.53 -23.37
CA GLY A 403 -0.77 16.96 -23.57
C GLY A 403 0.16 15.76 -23.68
N ALA A 404 1.32 15.96 -24.23
CA ALA A 404 2.34 14.96 -24.55
C ALA A 404 2.81 14.03 -23.41
N GLY A 405 2.29 14.21 -22.18
CA GLY A 405 2.63 13.41 -21.00
C GLY A 405 1.87 12.09 -20.80
N ASN A 406 0.87 11.81 -21.64
CA ASN A 406 -0.08 10.70 -21.37
C ASN A 406 0.51 9.29 -21.50
N GLN A 407 1.48 9.09 -22.35
CA GLN A 407 2.02 7.74 -22.62
C GLN A 407 3.16 7.35 -21.68
N SER A 408 4.00 8.29 -21.26
CA SER A 408 5.02 8.03 -20.22
C SER A 408 4.37 7.57 -18.92
N ASN A 409 3.28 8.21 -18.54
CA ASN A 409 2.50 7.82 -17.37
C ASN A 409 1.89 6.42 -17.54
N GLN A 410 1.45 6.03 -18.73
CA GLN A 410 0.87 4.72 -18.99
C GLN A 410 1.93 3.59 -18.86
N PHE A 411 3.16 3.80 -19.35
CA PHE A 411 4.25 2.83 -19.18
C PHE A 411 4.70 2.72 -17.73
N PHE A 412 4.91 3.84 -17.07
CA PHE A 412 5.23 3.84 -15.65
C PHE A 412 4.14 3.15 -14.82
N SER A 413 2.93 3.37 -15.17
CA SER A 413 1.73 2.80 -14.60
C SER A 413 1.69 1.29 -14.68
N SER A 414 1.92 0.73 -15.86
CA SER A 414 2.01 -0.72 -16.08
C SER A 414 3.18 -1.33 -15.30
N PHE A 415 4.30 -0.61 -15.25
CA PHE A 415 5.47 -1.00 -14.48
C PHE A 415 5.18 -1.05 -12.97
N LEU A 416 4.52 -0.01 -12.44
CA LEU A 416 4.14 0.05 -11.02
C LEU A 416 3.13 -1.04 -10.65
N GLU A 417 2.15 -1.30 -11.51
CA GLU A 417 1.18 -2.39 -11.32
C GLU A 417 1.88 -3.76 -11.28
N ALA A 418 2.79 -4.01 -12.21
CA ALA A 418 3.58 -5.24 -12.23
C ALA A 418 4.44 -5.38 -10.97
N ALA A 419 5.04 -4.30 -10.49
CA ALA A 419 5.81 -4.27 -9.25
C ALA A 419 4.93 -4.62 -8.03
N TRP A 420 3.74 -4.02 -7.92
CA TRP A 420 2.78 -4.27 -6.84
C TRP A 420 2.32 -5.72 -6.76
N ARG A 421 2.07 -6.36 -7.91
CA ARG A 421 1.71 -7.78 -7.98
C ARG A 421 2.87 -8.69 -7.52
N ARG A 422 4.11 -8.30 -7.81
CA ARG A 422 5.32 -9.09 -7.48
C ARG A 422 5.76 -8.94 -6.02
N PHE A 423 5.44 -7.86 -5.33
CA PHE A 423 5.89 -7.58 -3.97
C PHE A 423 5.55 -8.71 -2.99
N ARG A 424 4.40 -9.34 -3.14
CA ARG A 424 4.02 -10.49 -2.31
C ARG A 424 5.03 -11.64 -2.36
N LYS A 425 5.62 -11.92 -3.54
CA LYS A 425 6.60 -13.01 -3.71
C LYS A 425 7.90 -12.76 -2.94
N THR A 426 8.22 -11.52 -2.63
CA THR A 426 9.42 -11.10 -1.90
C THR A 426 9.14 -10.68 -0.47
N ASN A 427 7.97 -11.07 0.08
CA ASN A 427 7.51 -10.67 1.41
C ASN A 427 7.54 -9.14 1.60
N CYS A 428 7.14 -8.40 0.57
CA CYS A 428 7.10 -6.95 0.54
C CYS A 428 5.65 -6.44 0.49
N ALA A 429 5.37 -5.35 1.22
CA ALA A 429 4.15 -4.59 1.15
C ALA A 429 4.39 -3.29 0.38
N GLY A 430 3.70 -3.10 -0.75
CA GLY A 430 3.66 -1.83 -1.44
C GLY A 430 2.65 -0.89 -0.78
N ILE A 431 3.09 0.29 -0.38
CA ILE A 431 2.26 1.29 0.30
C ILE A 431 2.25 2.55 -0.55
N CYS A 432 1.09 2.92 -1.03
CA CYS A 432 0.90 4.09 -1.87
C CYS A 432 0.11 5.14 -1.09
N ILE A 433 0.58 6.38 -1.09
CA ILE A 433 0.00 7.46 -0.29
C ILE A 433 -0.33 8.65 -1.18
N THR A 434 -1.57 9.15 -1.11
CA THR A 434 -2.05 10.31 -1.87
C THR A 434 -2.72 11.33 -0.96
N GLN A 435 -2.90 12.55 -1.48
CA GLN A 435 -3.60 13.62 -0.76
C GLN A 435 -5.12 13.47 -0.78
N SER A 436 -5.67 12.81 -1.79
CA SER A 436 -7.08 12.46 -1.88
C SER A 436 -7.26 11.00 -2.21
N PHE A 437 -8.20 10.34 -1.54
CA PHE A 437 -8.51 8.95 -1.88
C PHE A 437 -9.15 8.82 -3.26
N GLU A 438 -9.76 9.87 -3.78
CA GLU A 438 -10.31 9.95 -5.13
C GLU A 438 -9.23 9.75 -6.22
N ASP A 439 -7.98 10.19 -5.97
CA ASP A 439 -6.89 10.06 -6.93
C ASP A 439 -6.72 8.62 -7.45
N TYR A 440 -7.00 7.63 -6.59
CA TYR A 440 -6.92 6.22 -6.97
C TYR A 440 -7.98 5.80 -8.00
N PHE A 441 -9.06 6.54 -8.17
CA PHE A 441 -10.15 6.19 -9.08
C PHE A 441 -10.13 6.99 -10.38
N THR A 442 -9.32 8.04 -10.43
CA THR A 442 -9.22 8.92 -11.62
C THR A 442 -8.43 8.30 -12.76
N SER A 443 -7.58 7.31 -12.48
CA SER A 443 -6.76 6.63 -13.49
C SER A 443 -6.93 5.12 -13.46
N SER A 444 -6.56 4.46 -14.56
CA SER A 444 -6.53 2.99 -14.66
C SER A 444 -5.57 2.38 -13.63
N VAL A 445 -4.43 3.02 -13.42
CA VAL A 445 -3.38 2.61 -12.47
C VAL A 445 -3.83 2.70 -11.05
N GLY A 446 -4.40 3.84 -10.66
CA GLY A 446 -4.92 4.02 -9.32
C GLY A 446 -5.95 2.94 -8.98
N ARG A 447 -6.84 2.62 -9.92
CA ARG A 447 -7.79 1.50 -9.78
C ARG A 447 -7.09 0.15 -9.62
N ALA A 448 -6.05 -0.12 -10.42
CA ALA A 448 -5.28 -1.36 -10.32
C ALA A 448 -4.53 -1.47 -8.99
N LEU A 449 -3.91 -0.39 -8.51
CA LEU A 449 -3.26 -0.34 -7.20
C LEU A 449 -4.26 -0.60 -6.07
N THR A 450 -5.43 0.04 -6.12
CA THR A 450 -6.49 -0.14 -5.12
C THR A 450 -7.05 -1.57 -5.12
N ALA A 451 -7.24 -2.16 -6.30
CA ALA A 451 -7.71 -3.54 -6.45
C ALA A 451 -6.69 -4.55 -5.89
N ASN A 452 -5.39 -4.28 -6.03
CA ASN A 452 -4.31 -5.13 -5.53
C ASN A 452 -3.88 -4.77 -4.09
N SER A 453 -4.58 -3.86 -3.42
CA SER A 453 -4.30 -3.42 -2.04
C SER A 453 -5.48 -3.73 -1.12
N PRO A 454 -5.43 -4.85 -0.38
CA PRO A 454 -6.49 -5.20 0.58
C PRO A 454 -6.65 -4.16 1.68
N TRP A 455 -5.55 -3.54 2.09
CA TRP A 455 -5.55 -2.52 3.13
C TRP A 455 -5.83 -1.14 2.52
N LYS A 456 -6.89 -0.50 3.02
CA LYS A 456 -7.31 0.84 2.59
C LYS A 456 -7.44 1.71 3.84
N ILE A 457 -6.58 2.71 3.95
CA ILE A 457 -6.60 3.68 5.05
C ILE A 457 -7.15 4.98 4.49
N ILE A 458 -8.33 5.36 4.95
CA ILE A 458 -8.99 6.60 4.57
C ILE A 458 -8.98 7.50 5.80
N MET A 459 -8.17 8.54 5.73
CA MET A 459 -8.10 9.58 6.75
C MET A 459 -9.06 10.73 6.36
N LYS A 460 -8.97 11.86 7.03
CA LYS A 460 -9.79 13.04 6.70
C LYS A 460 -9.74 13.35 5.21
N GLN A 461 -10.93 13.57 4.62
CA GLN A 461 -11.10 13.92 3.22
C GLN A 461 -11.87 15.25 3.10
N GLU A 462 -11.65 15.99 2.03
CA GLU A 462 -12.44 17.18 1.69
C GLU A 462 -13.86 16.78 1.27
N LYS A 463 -14.79 17.70 1.48
CA LYS A 463 -16.23 17.46 1.24
C LYS A 463 -16.50 17.06 -0.21
N GLU A 464 -15.86 17.74 -1.14
CA GLU A 464 -15.98 17.51 -2.59
C GLU A 464 -15.51 16.10 -2.97
N SER A 465 -14.39 15.64 -2.41
CA SER A 465 -13.87 14.29 -2.61
C SER A 465 -14.83 13.23 -2.06
N ILE A 466 -15.44 13.47 -0.91
CA ILE A 466 -16.44 12.56 -0.33
C ILE A 466 -17.69 12.48 -1.20
N GLU A 467 -18.19 13.61 -1.70
CA GLU A 467 -19.34 13.64 -2.60
C GLU A 467 -19.06 12.91 -3.91
N ALA A 468 -17.86 13.05 -4.48
CA ALA A 468 -17.42 12.31 -5.64
C ALA A 468 -17.35 10.79 -5.37
N MET A 469 -16.80 10.40 -4.24
CA MET A 469 -16.73 8.98 -3.82
C MET A 469 -18.13 8.37 -3.65
N LYS A 470 -19.09 9.11 -3.08
CA LYS A 470 -20.50 8.69 -2.95
C LYS A 470 -21.18 8.56 -4.32
N ALA A 471 -21.06 9.58 -5.16
CA ALA A 471 -21.70 9.62 -6.47
C ALA A 471 -21.25 8.46 -7.38
N ASN A 472 -19.95 8.14 -7.32
CA ASN A 472 -19.34 7.07 -8.10
C ASN A 472 -19.43 5.69 -7.44
N LYS A 473 -19.96 5.60 -6.21
CA LYS A 473 -20.09 4.34 -5.45
C LYS A 473 -18.78 3.56 -5.33
N TYR A 474 -17.68 4.26 -5.06
CA TYR A 474 -16.36 3.62 -4.94
C TYR A 474 -16.27 2.62 -3.78
N PHE A 475 -17.10 2.81 -2.74
CA PHE A 475 -17.23 1.89 -1.62
C PHE A 475 -18.69 1.52 -1.39
N SER A 476 -18.91 0.27 -1.01
CA SER A 476 -20.19 -0.21 -0.49
C SER A 476 -20.27 0.11 1.00
N THR A 477 -20.41 1.40 1.33
CA THR A 477 -20.42 1.90 2.71
C THR A 477 -21.62 2.79 2.97
N SER A 478 -21.98 2.98 4.23
CA SER A 478 -23.13 3.79 4.63
C SER A 478 -22.84 5.30 4.57
N ASP A 479 -23.87 6.11 4.46
CA ASP A 479 -23.74 7.58 4.55
C ASP A 479 -23.09 8.04 5.85
N ALA A 480 -23.36 7.34 6.95
CA ALA A 480 -22.77 7.64 8.26
C ALA A 480 -21.24 7.42 8.26
N GLU A 481 -20.75 6.44 7.54
CA GLU A 481 -19.30 6.20 7.40
C GLU A 481 -18.64 7.27 6.53
N TYR A 482 -19.30 7.72 5.47
CA TYR A 482 -18.82 8.86 4.67
C TYR A 482 -18.76 10.16 5.50
N GLU A 483 -19.75 10.42 6.35
CA GLU A 483 -19.72 11.58 7.25
C GLU A 483 -18.58 11.51 8.27
N ARG A 484 -18.20 10.31 8.70
CA ARG A 484 -17.03 10.12 9.57
C ARG A 484 -15.72 10.55 8.92
N MET A 485 -15.59 10.41 7.59
CA MET A 485 -14.39 10.84 6.86
C MET A 485 -14.18 12.35 6.81
N LYS A 486 -15.25 13.16 7.10
CA LYS A 486 -15.16 14.62 7.19
C LYS A 486 -14.57 15.10 8.52
N ASN A 487 -14.77 14.33 9.59
CA ASN A 487 -14.60 14.76 10.97
C ASN A 487 -13.49 14.02 11.74
N ILE A 488 -12.55 13.43 11.02
CA ILE A 488 -11.41 12.77 11.66
C ILE A 488 -10.30 13.76 11.95
#